data_ade5d73553daac7a790ffab87225653c
#
_entry.id   ade5d73553daac7a790ffab87225653c
#
_cell.length_a   1.000
_cell.length_b   1.000
_cell.length_c   1.000
_cell.angle_alpha   90.00
_cell.angle_beta   90.00
_cell.angle_gamma   90.00
#
_symmetry.space_group_name_H-M   'P 1'
#
loop_
_entity.id
_entity.type
_entity.pdbx_description
1 polymer ?
#
loop_
_entity_poly.entity_id
_entity_poly.type
_entity_poly.pdbx_seq_one_letter_code
_entity_poly.pdbx_strand_id
1 'polypeptide(L)'
;MDIVTVSNSNVLDYLHDPSPRTLGRSPLEWLEQLQKPTVVRVAGRDRSRTRAMATLLHGNEPSGLFALHRWLLEQHTPEVNMLFLLGGVY
;
A
#
# COMPACT_ATOMS: atom_id res chain seq x y z
N MET A 1 9.52 -2.99 -18.50
CA MET A 1 9.75 -2.35 -18.17
C MET A 1 10.14 -1.90 -17.25
N ASP A 2 10.64 -1.77 -17.14
CA ASP A 2 10.97 -1.25 -16.37
C ASP A 2 11.43 -0.52 -15.82
N ILE A 3 11.63 -0.49 -15.67
CA ILE A 3 12.08 0.13 -15.14
C ILE A 3 12.38 1.31 -14.78
N VAL A 4 12.49 1.56 -15.28
CA VAL A 4 12.43 2.87 -15.29
C VAL A 4 11.93 3.46 -14.10
N THR A 5 10.95 2.86 -13.68
CA THR A 5 10.29 3.29 -12.55
C THR A 5 11.14 3.40 -11.37
N VAL A 6 12.13 2.64 -11.35
CA VAL A 6 12.99 2.63 -10.22
C VAL A 6 13.61 3.96 -9.95
N SER A 7 13.96 4.66 -10.97
CA SER A 7 14.62 5.92 -10.79
C SER A 7 13.67 7.02 -10.42
N ASN A 8 12.38 6.73 -10.36
CA ASN A 8 11.39 7.74 -10.09
C ASN A 8 10.82 7.67 -8.70
N SER A 9 11.67 7.46 -7.73
CA SER A 9 11.22 7.44 -6.35
C SER A 9 10.58 8.76 -5.93
N ASN A 10 10.83 9.84 -6.68
CA ASN A 10 10.17 11.11 -6.39
C ASN A 10 8.69 11.09 -6.76
N VAL A 11 8.26 10.14 -7.56
CA VAL A 11 6.88 10.05 -8.03
C VAL A 11 6.08 9.06 -7.20
N LEU A 12 6.71 7.96 -6.80
CA LEU A 12 6.06 6.90 -6.06
C LEU A 12 6.87 6.53 -4.84
N ASP A 13 6.17 6.14 -3.79
CA ASP A 13 6.81 5.52 -2.63
C ASP A 13 6.49 4.04 -2.64
N TYR A 14 7.35 3.26 -2.01
CA TYR A 14 7.18 1.81 -1.90
C TYR A 14 7.30 1.39 -0.44
N LEU A 15 6.34 0.59 0.01
CA LEU A 15 6.39 0.02 1.35
C LEU A 15 6.34 -1.49 1.21
N HIS A 16 7.29 -2.18 1.85
CA HIS A 16 7.32 -3.63 1.87
C HIS A 16 6.98 -4.14 3.25
N ASP A 17 5.94 -4.95 3.35
CA ASP A 17 5.52 -5.55 4.63
C ASP A 17 5.51 -4.53 5.75
N PRO A 18 4.75 -3.42 5.59
CA PRO A 18 4.81 -2.34 6.56
C PRO A 18 4.44 -2.82 7.96
N SER A 19 5.17 -2.30 8.93
CA SER A 19 4.93 -2.64 10.33
C SER A 19 3.82 -1.79 10.91
N PRO A 20 3.25 -2.20 12.06
CA PRO A 20 2.25 -1.36 12.73
C PRO A 20 2.74 0.05 13.02
N ARG A 21 4.02 0.20 13.31
CA ARG A 21 4.59 1.52 13.56
C ARG A 21 4.47 2.41 12.33
N THR A 22 4.77 1.84 11.16
CA THR A 22 4.68 2.57 9.90
C THR A 22 3.24 2.97 9.61
N LEU A 23 2.31 2.07 9.92
CA LEU A 23 0.89 2.29 9.60
C LEU A 23 0.22 3.30 10.51
N GLY A 24 0.77 3.53 11.69
CA GLY A 24 0.18 4.46 12.63
C GLY A 24 -1.06 3.89 13.30
N ARG A 25 -1.72 4.71 14.10
CA ARG A 25 -2.84 4.28 14.91
C ARG A 25 -4.16 4.24 14.16
N SER A 26 -4.27 5.00 13.10
CA SER A 26 -5.52 5.09 12.36
C SER A 26 -5.24 5.26 10.89
N PRO A 27 -6.22 4.93 10.04
CA PRO A 27 -6.07 5.12 8.60
C PRO A 27 -5.80 6.57 8.23
N LEU A 28 -6.43 7.51 8.93
CA LEU A 28 -6.23 8.93 8.63
C LEU A 28 -4.83 9.39 9.00
N GLU A 29 -4.29 8.87 10.10
CA GLU A 29 -2.94 9.20 10.49
C GLU A 29 -1.95 8.69 9.44
N TRP A 30 -2.18 7.48 8.94
CA TRP A 30 -1.34 6.92 7.90
C TRP A 30 -1.44 7.76 6.62
N LEU A 31 -2.66 8.13 6.25
CA LEU A 31 -2.89 8.92 5.06
C LEU A 31 -2.14 10.26 5.13
N GLU A 32 -2.09 10.87 6.30
CA GLU A 32 -1.38 12.14 6.46
C GLU A 32 0.11 12.02 6.22
N GLN A 33 0.65 10.84 6.44
CA GLN A 33 2.07 10.60 6.21
C GLN A 33 2.38 10.31 4.74
N LEU A 34 1.39 9.90 3.98
CA LEU A 34 1.58 9.58 2.57
C LEU A 34 1.53 10.86 1.77
N GLN A 35 2.64 11.25 1.17
CA GLN A 35 2.72 12.49 0.43
C GLN A 35 2.70 12.31 -1.07
N LYS A 36 2.64 11.09 -1.53
CA LYS A 36 2.58 10.78 -2.96
C LYS A 36 2.01 9.38 -3.12
N PRO A 37 1.63 9.01 -4.34
CA PRO A 37 1.12 7.67 -4.58
C PRO A 37 2.09 6.63 -4.04
N THR A 38 1.57 5.59 -3.43
CA THR A 38 2.37 4.61 -2.72
C THR A 38 1.98 3.20 -3.16
N VAL A 39 2.97 2.36 -3.36
CA VAL A 39 2.77 0.95 -3.62
C VAL A 39 3.11 0.19 -2.35
N VAL A 40 2.16 -0.61 -1.85
CA VAL A 40 2.39 -1.43 -0.67
C VAL A 40 2.47 -2.88 -1.12
N ARG A 41 3.55 -3.54 -0.79
CA ARG A 41 3.75 -4.94 -1.14
C ARG A 41 3.78 -5.79 0.12
N VAL A 42 3.00 -6.87 0.11
CA VAL A 42 2.99 -7.83 1.22
C VAL A 42 3.36 -9.19 0.64
N ALA A 43 4.41 -9.79 1.18
CA ALA A 43 4.88 -11.06 0.68
C ALA A 43 3.90 -12.17 1.06
N GLY A 44 3.61 -13.04 0.12
CA GLY A 44 2.73 -14.17 0.32
C GLY A 44 3.50 -15.47 0.51
N ARG A 45 2.75 -16.54 0.75
CA ARG A 45 3.34 -17.86 0.88
C ARG A 45 3.84 -18.36 -0.47
N ASP A 46 3.04 -18.15 -1.51
CA ASP A 46 3.42 -18.49 -2.88
C ASP A 46 4.00 -17.24 -3.51
N ARG A 47 5.32 -17.18 -3.58
CA ARG A 47 6.00 -15.99 -4.08
C ARG A 47 6.09 -15.93 -5.58
N SER A 48 5.60 -16.95 -6.27
CA SER A 48 5.60 -16.96 -7.72
C SER A 48 4.37 -16.26 -8.29
N ARG A 49 3.40 -15.90 -7.45
CA ARG A 49 2.16 -15.28 -7.90
C ARG A 49 1.91 -13.98 -7.15
N THR A 50 1.34 -13.02 -7.84
CA THR A 50 1.04 -11.72 -7.24
C THR A 50 -0.35 -11.28 -7.65
N ARG A 51 -1.12 -10.78 -6.69
CA ARG A 51 -2.41 -10.17 -6.94
C ARG A 51 -2.29 -8.69 -6.67
N ALA A 52 -2.75 -7.88 -7.60
CA ALA A 52 -2.65 -6.44 -7.49
C ALA A 52 -4.02 -5.80 -7.34
N MET A 53 -4.13 -4.79 -6.50
CA MET A 53 -5.36 -4.05 -6.30
C MET A 53 -5.02 -2.57 -6.22
N ALA A 54 -5.93 -1.74 -6.69
CA ALA A 54 -5.75 -0.29 -6.66
C ALA A 54 -6.83 0.34 -5.80
N THR A 55 -6.45 1.35 -5.04
CA THR A 55 -7.35 2.11 -4.20
C THR A 55 -7.10 3.59 -4.44
N LEU A 56 -8.16 4.33 -4.75
CA LEU A 56 -8.07 5.75 -4.95
C LEU A 56 -8.45 6.45 -3.65
N LEU A 57 -7.62 7.37 -3.24
CA LEU A 57 -7.75 8.01 -1.93
C LEU A 57 -8.27 9.43 -1.97
N HIS A 58 -8.72 9.90 -3.13
CA HIS A 58 -9.26 11.23 -3.21
C HIS A 58 -10.78 11.17 -3.18
N GLY A 59 -11.40 12.31 -2.92
CA GLY A 59 -12.84 12.39 -2.88
C GLY A 59 -13.37 11.91 -1.54
N ASN A 60 -14.55 11.32 -1.56
CA ASN A 60 -15.24 10.93 -0.34
C ASN A 60 -15.27 9.43 -0.11
N GLU A 61 -14.32 8.71 -0.70
CA GLU A 61 -14.36 7.26 -0.64
C GLU A 61 -13.16 6.68 0.12
N PRO A 62 -13.04 6.93 1.41
CA PRO A 62 -11.90 6.41 2.17
C PRO A 62 -12.05 4.95 2.58
N SER A 63 -13.17 4.31 2.26
CA SER A 63 -13.43 2.96 2.74
C SER A 63 -12.36 1.96 2.34
N GLY A 64 -11.82 2.08 1.12
CA GLY A 64 -10.76 1.19 0.67
C GLY A 64 -9.51 1.33 1.51
N LEU A 65 -9.17 2.57 1.87
CA LEU A 65 -8.01 2.83 2.72
C LEU A 65 -8.24 2.23 4.11
N PHE A 66 -9.44 2.38 4.66
CA PHE A 66 -9.74 1.88 5.99
C PHE A 66 -9.62 0.36 6.02
N ALA A 67 -10.17 -0.30 5.02
CA ALA A 67 -10.11 -1.75 4.94
C ALA A 67 -8.67 -2.24 4.80
N LEU A 68 -7.89 -1.58 3.95
CA LEU A 68 -6.50 -1.95 3.74
C LEU A 68 -5.67 -1.72 5.00
N HIS A 69 -5.86 -0.60 5.65
CA HIS A 69 -5.11 -0.28 6.86
C HIS A 69 -5.36 -1.34 7.93
N ARG A 70 -6.62 -1.72 8.11
CA ARG A 70 -6.98 -2.73 9.09
C ARG A 70 -6.35 -4.07 8.73
N TRP A 71 -6.43 -4.46 7.46
CA TRP A 71 -5.88 -5.72 7.01
C TRP A 71 -4.37 -5.76 7.23
N LEU A 72 -3.69 -4.65 6.94
CA LEU A 72 -2.25 -4.59 7.14
C LEU A 72 -1.87 -4.65 8.61
N LEU A 73 -2.66 -4.01 9.48
CA LEU A 73 -2.38 -4.05 10.91
C LEU A 73 -2.47 -5.45 11.49
N GLU A 74 -3.28 -6.30 10.88
CA GLU A 74 -3.44 -7.67 11.34
C GLU A 74 -2.23 -8.55 11.01
N GLN A 75 -1.35 -8.06 10.18
CA GLN A 75 -0.08 -8.72 9.86
C GLN A 75 -0.25 -10.15 9.35
N HIS A 76 -1.23 -10.35 8.48
CA HIS A 76 -1.47 -11.65 7.88
C HIS A 76 -0.42 -11.99 6.83
N THR A 77 -0.20 -13.28 6.60
CA THR A 77 0.57 -13.74 5.47
C THR A 77 -0.42 -14.26 4.43
N PRO A 78 -0.59 -13.56 3.32
CA PRO A 78 -1.56 -14.00 2.31
C PRO A 78 -1.05 -15.21 1.53
N GLU A 79 -1.95 -15.84 0.78
CA GLU A 79 -1.58 -17.00 -0.03
C GLU A 79 -0.60 -16.63 -1.14
N VAL A 80 -0.80 -15.48 -1.74
CA VAL A 80 0.07 -15.00 -2.82
C VAL A 80 0.55 -13.60 -2.45
N ASN A 81 1.57 -13.12 -3.13
CA ASN A 81 2.03 -11.75 -2.87
C ASN A 81 0.89 -10.78 -3.19
N MET A 82 0.76 -9.77 -2.35
CA MET A 82 -0.26 -8.74 -2.57
C MET A 82 0.44 -7.43 -2.89
N LEU A 83 -0.11 -6.73 -3.87
CA LEU A 83 0.40 -5.43 -4.27
C LEU A 83 -0.78 -4.46 -4.24
N PHE A 84 -0.68 -3.42 -3.45
CA PHE A 84 -1.73 -2.42 -3.34
C PHE A 84 -1.19 -1.10 -3.85
N LEU A 85 -1.91 -0.49 -4.80
CA LEU A 85 -1.54 0.82 -5.28
C LEU A 85 -2.49 1.84 -4.65
N LEU A 86 -1.91 2.75 -3.87
CA LEU A 86 -2.66 3.83 -3.25
C LEU A 86 -2.44 5.07 -4.10
N GLY A 87 -3.41 5.37 -4.94
CA GLY A 87 -3.31 6.50 -5.85
C GLY A 87 -4.12 7.68 -5.35
N GLY A 88 -3.87 8.85 -5.95
CA GLY A 88 -4.63 10.04 -5.60
C GLY A 88 -4.37 10.56 -4.20
N VAL A 89 -3.17 10.34 -3.68
CA VAL A 89 -2.80 10.81 -2.35
C VAL A 89 -2.39 12.27 -2.44
N TYR A 90 -2.94 13.08 -1.55
CA TYR A 90 -2.65 14.51 -1.51
C TYR A 90 -2.38 15.01 -0.11
#